data_bb54ef2297c41e919e1e061e3a18f619
#
_entry.id   bb54ef2297c41e919e1e061e3a18f619
#
_cell.length_a   1.000
_cell.length_b   1.000
_cell.length_c   1.000
_cell.angle_alpha   90.00
_cell.angle_beta   90.00
_cell.angle_gamma   90.00
#
_symmetry.space_group_name_H-M   'P 1'
#
loop_
_entity.id
_entity.type
_entity.pdbx_description
1 polymer ?
#
loop_
_entity_poly.entity_id
_entity_poly.type
_entity_poly.pdbx_seq_one_letter_code
_entity_poly.pdbx_strand_id
1 'polypeptide(L)'
;MRSTLLLAVCATLPSALAHWNYDRLIHKGAIVGDYYTYIRRTTNANSPITDVTSTDMRCNSGGASGASTSTYTVAAGDEIGFMIDTNFGHPGPQQVYISKAPGLAKDYDGSGSWTKIYAATTKAITDQGLQWSTDNIGSFLFNIPSTIPAGEYLVRAEGLALHGASTQGGAQWYLGCAQIKVTGGGSATPGNSVKIPGYVTGKEPGVLINIYYPVPTNYTTPGGALWPTGTKELSVVKTL
;
A
#
# COMPACT_ATOMS: atom_id res chain seq x y z
N MET A 1 -43.98 -33.79 -32.69
CA MET A 1 -43.54 -32.83 -31.64
C MET A 1 -42.03 -32.99 -31.51
N ARG A 2 -41.22 -31.99 -31.95
CA ARG A 2 -39.77 -32.02 -31.84
C ARG A 2 -39.38 -31.15 -30.65
N SER A 3 -38.89 -31.75 -29.58
CA SER A 3 -38.39 -31.06 -28.41
C SER A 3 -36.97 -30.53 -28.69
N THR A 4 -36.82 -29.22 -28.76
CA THR A 4 -35.52 -28.58 -28.89
C THR A 4 -34.92 -28.40 -27.48
N LEU A 5 -33.86 -29.16 -27.18
CA LEU A 5 -33.09 -29.02 -25.94
C LEU A 5 -32.18 -27.77 -26.07
N LEU A 6 -32.48 -26.72 -25.34
CA LEU A 6 -31.59 -25.58 -25.19
C LEU A 6 -30.50 -25.94 -24.18
N LEU A 7 -29.28 -26.16 -24.64
CA LEU A 7 -28.09 -26.23 -23.77
C LEU A 7 -27.74 -24.81 -23.31
N ALA A 8 -27.97 -24.53 -22.04
CA ALA A 8 -27.43 -23.32 -21.40
C ALA A 8 -25.92 -23.52 -21.19
N VAL A 9 -25.11 -22.87 -22.00
CA VAL A 9 -23.66 -22.74 -21.77
C VAL A 9 -23.46 -21.78 -20.61
N CYS A 10 -23.18 -22.31 -19.42
CA CYS A 10 -22.73 -21.50 -18.29
C CYS A 10 -21.29 -21.04 -18.59
N ALA A 11 -21.12 -19.83 -19.11
CA ALA A 11 -19.81 -19.21 -19.24
C ALA A 11 -19.30 -18.89 -17.82
N THR A 12 -18.39 -19.72 -17.32
CA THR A 12 -17.60 -19.37 -16.14
C THR A 12 -16.66 -18.25 -16.53
N LEU A 13 -17.05 -17.01 -16.25
CA LEU A 13 -16.13 -15.87 -16.34
C LEU A 13 -14.98 -16.18 -15.38
N PRO A 14 -13.71 -16.11 -15.84
CA PRO A 14 -12.61 -16.16 -14.90
C PRO A 14 -12.79 -15.00 -13.93
N SER A 15 -12.89 -15.28 -12.63
CA SER A 15 -12.82 -14.24 -11.60
C SER A 15 -11.46 -13.58 -11.79
N ALA A 16 -11.44 -12.34 -12.27
CA ALA A 16 -10.23 -11.56 -12.34
C ALA A 16 -9.65 -11.51 -10.93
N LEU A 17 -8.42 -12.01 -10.75
CA LEU A 17 -7.67 -11.92 -9.49
C LEU A 17 -7.22 -10.47 -9.34
N ALA A 18 -8.15 -9.60 -8.99
CA ALA A 18 -7.94 -8.16 -8.86
C ALA A 18 -7.51 -7.75 -7.44
N HIS A 19 -7.68 -8.66 -6.48
CA HIS A 19 -7.30 -8.48 -5.09
C HIS A 19 -5.87 -8.98 -4.87
N TRP A 20 -5.10 -8.31 -4.01
CA TRP A 20 -3.68 -8.64 -3.76
C TRP A 20 -3.30 -8.58 -2.29
N ASN A 21 -2.15 -9.16 -1.97
CA ASN A 21 -1.50 -9.03 -0.69
C ASN A 21 0.00 -8.73 -0.91
N TYR A 22 0.63 -8.08 0.06
CA TYR A 22 2.08 -7.88 0.07
C TYR A 22 2.72 -9.08 0.77
N ASP A 23 3.63 -9.76 0.10
CA ASP A 23 4.11 -11.06 0.56
C ASP A 23 5.62 -11.15 0.76
N ARG A 24 6.43 -10.38 0.03
CA ARG A 24 7.90 -10.41 0.10
C ARG A 24 8.50 -9.03 0.04
N LEU A 25 9.63 -8.89 0.74
CA LEU A 25 10.44 -7.67 0.72
C LEU A 25 11.43 -7.72 -0.43
N ILE A 26 11.68 -6.55 -1.04
CA ILE A 26 12.75 -6.34 -2.03
C ILE A 26 13.80 -5.44 -1.39
N HIS A 27 15.09 -5.73 -1.62
CA HIS A 27 16.21 -4.90 -1.22
C HIS A 27 17.25 -4.85 -2.34
N LYS A 28 17.60 -3.65 -2.78
CA LYS A 28 18.61 -3.42 -3.85
C LYS A 28 18.39 -4.27 -5.10
N GLY A 29 17.16 -4.30 -5.57
CA GLY A 29 16.78 -5.02 -6.79
C GLY A 29 16.70 -6.54 -6.66
N ALA A 30 16.65 -7.10 -5.44
CA ALA A 30 16.49 -8.53 -5.21
C ALA A 30 15.41 -8.82 -4.17
N ILE A 31 14.64 -9.88 -4.38
CA ILE A 31 13.73 -10.41 -3.35
C ILE A 31 14.56 -11.01 -2.23
N VAL A 32 14.22 -10.67 -0.99
CA VAL A 32 14.91 -11.16 0.21
C VAL A 32 13.96 -12.00 1.07
N GLY A 33 14.43 -13.20 1.43
CA GLY A 33 13.65 -14.18 2.19
C GLY A 33 12.48 -14.80 1.39
N ASP A 34 11.81 -15.73 2.03
CA ASP A 34 10.61 -16.38 1.52
C ASP A 34 9.36 -15.55 1.84
N TYR A 35 8.18 -16.06 1.43
CA TYR A 35 6.88 -15.46 1.71
C TYR A 35 6.72 -15.16 3.20
N TYR A 36 6.38 -13.92 3.51
CA TYR A 36 6.13 -13.42 4.87
C TYR A 36 7.30 -13.55 5.86
N THR A 37 8.54 -13.73 5.36
CA THR A 37 9.73 -13.73 6.25
C THR A 37 9.89 -12.37 6.93
N TYR A 38 9.75 -11.28 6.17
CA TYR A 38 9.94 -9.89 6.63
C TYR A 38 8.67 -9.05 6.52
N ILE A 39 7.63 -9.57 5.89
CA ILE A 39 6.30 -8.96 5.82
C ILE A 39 5.40 -9.69 6.81
N ARG A 40 4.62 -8.95 7.58
CA ARG A 40 3.66 -9.53 8.53
C ARG A 40 2.57 -10.28 7.78
N ARG A 41 2.32 -11.51 8.20
CA ARG A 41 1.24 -12.32 7.64
C ARG A 41 -0.11 -11.76 8.05
N THR A 42 -1.02 -11.70 7.11
CA THR A 42 -2.40 -11.27 7.31
C THR A 42 -3.36 -12.46 7.34
N THR A 43 -4.55 -12.29 7.90
CA THR A 43 -5.53 -13.38 8.09
C THR A 43 -6.75 -13.27 7.19
N ASN A 44 -6.89 -12.17 6.43
CA ASN A 44 -8.01 -11.91 5.54
C ASN A 44 -7.74 -12.29 4.07
N ALA A 45 -6.72 -13.11 3.81
CA ALA A 45 -6.22 -13.41 2.46
C ALA A 45 -6.02 -12.10 1.66
N ASN A 46 -6.51 -12.00 0.43
CA ASN A 46 -6.40 -10.81 -0.41
C ASN A 46 -7.59 -9.84 -0.25
N SER A 47 -8.40 -9.97 0.82
CA SER A 47 -9.52 -9.06 1.04
C SER A 47 -9.05 -7.68 1.51
N PRO A 48 -9.68 -6.59 1.03
CA PRO A 48 -9.35 -5.24 1.47
C PRO A 48 -9.92 -4.93 2.85
N ILE A 49 -9.39 -3.89 3.49
CA ILE A 49 -10.03 -3.18 4.59
C ILE A 49 -10.89 -2.05 3.99
N THR A 50 -12.09 -1.85 4.49
CA THR A 50 -13.01 -0.79 4.08
C THR A 50 -13.41 0.12 5.24
N ASP A 51 -13.28 -0.36 6.50
CA ASP A 51 -13.51 0.44 7.69
C ASP A 51 -12.25 1.23 8.06
N VAL A 52 -12.24 2.52 7.75
CA VAL A 52 -11.12 3.43 8.04
C VAL A 52 -10.89 3.69 9.53
N THR A 53 -11.85 3.29 10.40
CA THR A 53 -11.74 3.44 11.85
C THR A 53 -11.11 2.23 12.53
N SER A 54 -11.02 1.11 11.81
CA SER A 54 -10.43 -0.13 12.31
C SER A 54 -8.92 0.01 12.58
N THR A 55 -8.43 -0.63 13.64
CA THR A 55 -6.99 -0.77 13.90
C THR A 55 -6.28 -1.62 12.85
N ASP A 56 -7.01 -2.44 12.08
CA ASP A 56 -6.49 -3.18 10.94
C ASP A 56 -5.96 -2.27 9.83
N MET A 57 -6.37 -1.00 9.79
CA MET A 57 -5.78 0.03 8.92
C MET A 57 -4.28 0.22 9.13
N ARG A 58 -3.69 -0.22 10.25
CA ARG A 58 -2.24 -0.16 10.48
C ARG A 58 -1.49 -1.13 9.59
N CYS A 59 -1.75 -2.43 9.73
CA CYS A 59 -0.97 -3.49 9.07
C CYS A 59 -1.84 -4.63 8.51
N ASN A 60 -3.11 -4.37 8.20
CA ASN A 60 -4.10 -5.36 7.77
C ASN A 60 -4.55 -6.30 8.91
N SER A 61 -5.60 -7.08 8.67
CA SER A 61 -6.15 -8.03 9.66
C SER A 61 -5.10 -9.07 10.05
N GLY A 62 -4.86 -9.21 11.35
CA GLY A 62 -3.82 -10.09 11.90
C GLY A 62 -2.42 -9.49 11.89
N GLY A 63 -2.16 -8.43 11.13
CA GLY A 63 -0.84 -7.81 11.01
C GLY A 63 -0.41 -6.93 12.21
N ALA A 64 -1.23 -6.78 13.23
CA ALA A 64 -0.86 -6.09 14.48
C ALA A 64 0.27 -6.81 15.23
N SER A 65 0.35 -8.16 15.12
CA SER A 65 1.42 -8.95 15.73
C SER A 65 2.56 -9.17 14.74
N GLY A 66 3.79 -8.93 15.19
CA GLY A 66 5.01 -9.19 14.43
C GLY A 66 5.83 -10.37 14.97
N ALA A 67 5.31 -11.12 15.95
CA ALA A 67 6.08 -12.13 16.69
C ALA A 67 6.67 -13.25 15.79
N SER A 68 5.98 -13.63 14.71
CA SER A 68 6.43 -14.64 13.76
C SER A 68 7.15 -14.08 12.53
N THR A 69 7.39 -12.76 12.49
CA THR A 69 8.02 -12.05 11.37
C THR A 69 9.42 -11.62 11.77
N SER A 70 10.40 -11.92 10.95
CA SER A 70 11.78 -11.46 11.15
C SER A 70 11.94 -9.97 10.80
N THR A 71 12.98 -9.34 11.35
CA THR A 71 13.34 -7.96 11.05
C THR A 71 14.55 -7.94 10.11
N TYR A 72 14.40 -7.30 8.93
CA TYR A 72 15.46 -7.20 7.94
C TYR A 72 16.30 -5.93 8.14
N THR A 73 17.63 -6.06 8.05
CA THR A 73 18.54 -4.90 8.23
C THR A 73 18.79 -4.19 6.89
N VAL A 74 18.62 -2.87 6.87
CA VAL A 74 18.89 -1.98 5.75
C VAL A 74 19.67 -0.76 6.22
N ALA A 75 20.39 -0.10 5.32
CA ALA A 75 20.96 1.21 5.62
C ALA A 75 19.95 2.33 5.32
N ALA A 76 20.05 3.45 6.01
CA ALA A 76 19.35 4.67 5.63
C ALA A 76 19.78 5.09 4.22
N GLY A 77 18.82 5.40 3.35
CA GLY A 77 19.04 5.68 1.94
C GLY A 77 18.95 4.45 1.03
N ASP A 78 18.94 3.24 1.57
CA ASP A 78 18.78 2.03 0.75
C ASP A 78 17.44 2.02 0.01
N GLU A 79 17.47 1.45 -1.21
CA GLU A 79 16.28 1.14 -1.97
C GLU A 79 15.70 -0.19 -1.48
N ILE A 80 14.43 -0.16 -1.10
CA ILE A 80 13.63 -1.33 -0.75
C ILE A 80 12.33 -1.32 -1.54
N GLY A 81 11.55 -2.39 -1.44
CA GLY A 81 10.25 -2.48 -2.09
C GLY A 81 9.42 -3.65 -1.60
N PHE A 82 8.27 -3.79 -2.20
CA PHE A 82 7.34 -4.88 -1.94
C PHE A 82 7.02 -5.63 -3.23
N MET A 83 7.03 -6.95 -3.13
CA MET A 83 6.31 -7.81 -4.07
C MET A 83 4.86 -7.94 -3.63
N ILE A 84 3.99 -8.15 -4.59
CA ILE A 84 2.62 -8.60 -4.35
C ILE A 84 2.42 -9.98 -4.99
N ASP A 85 1.48 -10.74 -4.46
CA ASP A 85 1.20 -12.11 -4.88
C ASP A 85 0.56 -12.21 -6.28
N THR A 86 0.05 -11.10 -6.79
CA THR A 86 -0.54 -10.93 -8.13
C THR A 86 -0.04 -9.63 -8.77
N ASN A 87 -0.84 -8.96 -9.56
CA ASN A 87 -0.63 -7.58 -10.00
C ASN A 87 -1.65 -6.66 -9.32
N PHE A 88 -1.36 -5.36 -9.25
CA PHE A 88 -2.38 -4.39 -8.85
C PHE A 88 -3.55 -4.45 -9.84
N GLY A 89 -4.67 -5.03 -9.40
CA GLY A 89 -5.81 -5.32 -10.25
C GLY A 89 -6.92 -4.27 -10.21
N HIS A 90 -6.79 -3.26 -9.36
CA HIS A 90 -7.75 -2.17 -9.22
C HIS A 90 -7.09 -0.81 -9.42
N PRO A 91 -7.79 0.16 -10.05
CA PRO A 91 -7.26 1.51 -10.27
C PRO A 91 -7.10 2.27 -8.95
N GLY A 92 -5.96 2.93 -8.77
CA GLY A 92 -5.69 3.76 -7.61
C GLY A 92 -4.20 3.93 -7.30
N PRO A 93 -3.86 4.76 -6.31
CA PRO A 93 -2.48 5.06 -5.92
C PRO A 93 -1.86 3.96 -5.05
N GLN A 94 -0.53 3.95 -4.99
CA GLN A 94 0.28 3.21 -4.04
C GLN A 94 1.04 4.17 -3.14
N GLN A 95 0.99 3.96 -1.82
CA GLN A 95 1.66 4.79 -0.84
C GLN A 95 2.50 3.95 0.12
N VAL A 96 3.49 4.58 0.77
CA VAL A 96 4.26 3.96 1.86
C VAL A 96 4.36 4.91 3.03
N TYR A 97 4.12 4.36 4.20
CA TYR A 97 4.32 5.02 5.49
C TYR A 97 5.37 4.27 6.31
N ILE A 98 6.10 5.01 7.12
CA ILE A 98 7.07 4.46 8.07
C ILE A 98 6.73 4.90 9.48
N SER A 99 6.89 3.98 10.44
CA SER A 99 6.66 4.24 11.87
C SER A 99 7.78 3.65 12.71
N LYS A 100 8.42 4.47 13.54
CA LYS A 100 9.50 4.02 14.42
C LYS A 100 8.93 3.23 15.58
N ALA A 101 9.41 2.00 15.76
CA ALA A 101 9.11 1.21 16.94
C ALA A 101 9.80 1.80 18.18
N PRO A 102 9.14 1.84 19.34
CA PRO A 102 9.78 2.28 20.59
C PRO A 102 10.84 1.31 21.11
N GLY A 103 10.85 0.09 20.59
CA GLY A 103 11.78 -1.00 20.87
C GLY A 103 11.94 -1.87 19.64
N LEU A 104 11.71 -3.18 19.76
CA LEU A 104 11.79 -4.11 18.65
C LEU A 104 10.54 -4.01 17.76
N ALA A 105 10.73 -4.03 16.45
CA ALA A 105 9.61 -3.97 15.50
C ALA A 105 8.62 -5.11 15.69
N LYS A 106 9.09 -6.32 16.03
CA LYS A 106 8.24 -7.49 16.26
C LYS A 106 7.23 -7.33 17.41
N ASP A 107 7.52 -6.46 18.37
CA ASP A 107 6.71 -6.20 19.56
C ASP A 107 5.84 -4.94 19.41
N TYR A 108 5.92 -4.26 18.27
CA TYR A 108 5.24 -3.00 18.00
C TYR A 108 4.00 -3.20 17.12
N ASP A 109 2.83 -2.73 17.58
CA ASP A 109 1.54 -2.86 16.90
C ASP A 109 1.23 -1.73 15.90
N GLY A 110 2.15 -0.75 15.74
CA GLY A 110 1.94 0.39 14.86
C GLY A 110 1.07 1.52 15.45
N SER A 111 0.85 1.55 16.78
CA SER A 111 0.02 2.57 17.44
C SER A 111 0.69 3.96 17.53
N GLY A 112 1.96 4.07 17.19
CA GLY A 112 2.70 5.33 17.17
C GLY A 112 2.35 6.23 15.97
N SER A 113 3.26 7.15 15.66
CA SER A 113 3.11 8.08 14.55
C SER A 113 3.64 7.46 13.25
N TRP A 114 2.94 7.74 12.15
CA TRP A 114 3.28 7.30 10.81
C TRP A 114 3.63 8.50 9.93
N THR A 115 4.64 8.37 9.11
CA THR A 115 5.07 9.42 8.17
C THR A 115 5.05 8.85 6.75
N LYS A 116 4.38 9.54 5.83
CA LYS A 116 4.35 9.17 4.42
C LYS A 116 5.71 9.45 3.78
N ILE A 117 6.35 8.44 3.20
CA ILE A 117 7.67 8.55 2.57
C ILE A 117 7.65 8.30 1.05
N TYR A 118 6.56 7.75 0.53
CA TYR A 118 6.40 7.44 -0.88
C TYR A 118 4.92 7.53 -1.28
N ALA A 119 4.68 8.02 -2.49
CA ALA A 119 3.38 7.95 -3.14
C ALA A 119 3.56 7.87 -4.66
N ALA A 120 2.90 6.90 -5.29
CA ALA A 120 2.74 6.77 -6.72
C ALA A 120 1.27 7.08 -7.07
N THR A 121 1.06 7.95 -8.02
CA THR A 121 -0.24 8.48 -8.39
C THR A 121 -0.55 8.25 -9.88
N THR A 122 -1.32 9.11 -10.51
CA THR A 122 -1.62 9.02 -11.94
C THR A 122 -0.38 9.34 -12.79
N LYS A 123 -0.14 8.57 -13.84
CA LYS A 123 0.86 8.88 -14.87
C LYS A 123 0.33 9.89 -15.89
N ALA A 124 -0.99 9.91 -16.11
CA ALA A 124 -1.68 10.87 -16.97
C ALA A 124 -3.17 10.93 -16.59
N ILE A 125 -3.80 12.06 -16.91
CA ILE A 125 -5.25 12.23 -16.90
C ILE A 125 -5.65 12.63 -18.32
N THR A 126 -6.53 11.86 -18.93
CA THR A 126 -6.99 12.05 -20.32
C THR A 126 -8.52 12.06 -20.37
N ASP A 127 -9.09 12.27 -21.54
CA ASP A 127 -10.53 12.13 -21.78
C ASP A 127 -11.02 10.67 -21.57
N GLN A 128 -10.09 9.69 -21.59
CA GLN A 128 -10.38 8.29 -21.33
C GLN A 128 -10.32 7.95 -19.81
N GLY A 129 -10.01 8.90 -18.94
CA GLY A 129 -9.92 8.73 -17.49
C GLY A 129 -8.53 8.86 -16.89
N LEU A 130 -8.42 8.48 -15.62
CA LEU A 130 -7.17 8.49 -14.87
C LEU A 130 -6.34 7.25 -15.26
N GLN A 131 -5.13 7.50 -15.76
CA GLN A 131 -4.15 6.45 -16.05
C GLN A 131 -3.22 6.29 -14.84
N TRP A 132 -3.30 5.17 -14.16
CA TRP A 132 -2.52 4.96 -12.92
C TRP A 132 -1.12 4.47 -13.22
N SER A 133 -0.13 4.98 -12.47
CA SER A 133 1.26 4.50 -12.55
C SER A 133 1.42 3.07 -11.99
N THR A 134 0.42 2.59 -11.28
CA THR A 134 0.35 1.27 -10.63
C THR A 134 -0.30 0.19 -11.50
N ASP A 135 -0.81 0.54 -12.68
CA ASP A 135 -1.54 -0.41 -13.54
C ASP A 135 -0.68 -1.62 -13.90
N ASN A 136 -1.16 -2.82 -13.55
CA ASN A 136 -0.59 -4.13 -13.91
C ASN A 136 0.85 -4.38 -13.45
N ILE A 137 1.35 -3.66 -12.44
CA ILE A 137 2.66 -3.94 -11.85
C ILE A 137 2.55 -4.94 -10.70
N GLY A 138 3.54 -5.83 -10.54
CA GLY A 138 3.61 -6.84 -9.47
C GLY A 138 4.55 -6.47 -8.33
N SER A 139 5.19 -5.31 -8.41
CA SER A 139 6.12 -4.81 -7.38
C SER A 139 6.28 -3.30 -7.47
N PHE A 140 6.83 -2.69 -6.43
CA PHE A 140 7.25 -1.29 -6.48
C PHE A 140 8.44 -1.06 -5.54
N LEU A 141 9.31 -0.12 -5.92
CA LEU A 141 10.54 0.22 -5.22
C LEU A 141 10.52 1.68 -4.78
N PHE A 142 11.15 1.94 -3.65
CA PHE A 142 11.32 3.28 -3.07
C PHE A 142 12.55 3.34 -2.17
N ASN A 143 13.03 4.54 -1.85
CA ASN A 143 14.16 4.68 -0.95
C ASN A 143 13.71 4.97 0.49
N ILE A 144 14.38 4.34 1.45
CA ILE A 144 14.33 4.79 2.84
C ILE A 144 15.00 6.16 2.92
N PRO A 145 14.38 7.18 3.55
CA PRO A 145 15.01 8.49 3.66
C PRO A 145 16.38 8.41 4.31
N SER A 146 17.40 8.98 3.67
CA SER A 146 18.80 8.90 4.13
C SER A 146 19.05 9.59 5.48
N THR A 147 18.17 10.52 5.86
CA THR A 147 18.28 11.30 7.11
C THR A 147 17.51 10.69 8.28
N ILE A 148 16.80 9.56 8.06
CA ILE A 148 16.01 8.91 9.12
C ILE A 148 16.94 8.37 10.22
N PRO A 149 16.59 8.49 11.51
CA PRO A 149 17.41 7.94 12.60
C PRO A 149 17.52 6.42 12.54
N ALA A 150 18.65 5.88 12.99
CA ALA A 150 18.78 4.44 13.21
C ALA A 150 17.73 3.92 14.20
N GLY A 151 17.33 2.66 14.04
CA GLY A 151 16.35 1.99 14.90
C GLY A 151 15.51 0.97 14.14
N GLU A 152 14.53 0.39 14.81
CA GLU A 152 13.59 -0.53 14.18
C GLU A 152 12.29 0.17 13.78
N TYR A 153 11.72 -0.26 12.68
CA TYR A 153 10.58 0.39 12.04
C TYR A 153 9.60 -0.62 11.47
N LEU A 154 8.32 -0.23 11.45
CA LEU A 154 7.36 -0.77 10.52
C LEU A 154 7.35 0.09 9.26
N VAL A 155 7.39 -0.56 8.10
CA VAL A 155 7.18 0.05 6.79
C VAL A 155 5.87 -0.49 6.25
N ARG A 156 4.89 0.39 6.08
CA ARG A 156 3.53 0.05 5.69
C ARG A 156 3.31 0.40 4.22
N ALA A 157 3.09 -0.61 3.40
CA ALA A 157 2.57 -0.46 2.05
C ALA A 157 1.06 -0.28 2.09
N GLU A 158 0.56 0.64 1.27
CA GLU A 158 -0.86 0.93 1.12
C GLU A 158 -1.22 1.09 -0.34
N GLY A 159 -1.99 0.15 -0.88
CA GLY A 159 -2.70 0.30 -2.14
C GLY A 159 -4.14 0.72 -1.88
N LEU A 160 -4.56 1.84 -2.48
CA LEU A 160 -5.91 2.35 -2.36
C LEU A 160 -6.67 2.13 -3.67
N ALA A 161 -7.61 1.19 -3.67
CA ALA A 161 -8.44 0.91 -4.84
C ALA A 161 -9.69 1.81 -4.87
N LEU A 162 -9.90 2.50 -5.99
CA LEU A 162 -10.91 3.55 -6.14
C LEU A 162 -12.07 3.18 -7.08
N HIS A 163 -12.12 1.94 -7.59
CA HIS A 163 -13.15 1.52 -8.54
C HIS A 163 -14.58 1.62 -7.96
N GLY A 164 -14.74 1.47 -6.64
CA GLY A 164 -16.01 1.62 -5.91
C GLY A 164 -16.16 2.94 -5.16
N ALA A 165 -15.21 3.86 -5.28
CA ALA A 165 -15.05 5.02 -4.42
C ALA A 165 -16.01 6.19 -4.69
N SER A 166 -16.96 6.04 -5.61
CA SER A 166 -18.01 7.03 -5.87
C SER A 166 -19.03 7.14 -4.72
N THR A 167 -19.03 6.18 -3.81
CA THR A 167 -19.85 6.17 -2.59
C THR A 167 -18.98 6.04 -1.35
N GLN A 168 -19.43 6.64 -0.25
CA GLN A 168 -18.71 6.51 1.03
C GLN A 168 -18.60 5.05 1.45
N GLY A 169 -17.40 4.62 1.86
CA GLY A 169 -17.08 3.23 2.20
C GLY A 169 -16.80 2.32 1.00
N GLY A 170 -16.86 2.84 -0.23
CA GLY A 170 -16.57 2.06 -1.43
C GLY A 170 -15.09 2.01 -1.81
N ALA A 171 -14.24 2.85 -1.26
CA ALA A 171 -12.80 2.75 -1.37
C ALA A 171 -12.27 1.52 -0.60
N GLN A 172 -11.22 0.88 -1.12
CA GLN A 172 -10.68 -0.36 -0.56
C GLN A 172 -9.19 -0.22 -0.29
N TRP A 173 -8.74 -0.54 0.93
CA TRP A 173 -7.34 -0.51 1.32
C TRP A 173 -6.73 -1.90 1.34
N TYR A 174 -5.66 -2.07 0.57
CA TYR A 174 -4.78 -3.25 0.57
C TYR A 174 -3.51 -2.88 1.31
N LEU A 175 -3.24 -3.57 2.40
CA LEU A 175 -2.25 -3.17 3.38
C LEU A 175 -1.28 -4.30 3.69
N GLY A 176 -0.01 -3.95 3.93
CA GLY A 176 0.99 -4.88 4.44
C GLY A 176 2.12 -4.15 5.15
N CYS A 177 2.68 -4.74 6.21
CA CYS A 177 3.76 -4.15 6.98
C CYS A 177 5.02 -5.00 6.92
N ALA A 178 6.13 -4.41 6.51
CA ALA A 178 7.47 -4.96 6.67
C ALA A 178 8.06 -4.56 8.02
N GLN A 179 8.90 -5.43 8.60
CA GLN A 179 9.74 -5.14 9.77
C GLN A 179 11.17 -4.91 9.30
N ILE A 180 11.70 -3.71 9.54
CA ILE A 180 13.08 -3.37 9.19
C ILE A 180 13.85 -2.78 10.37
N LYS A 181 15.17 -3.00 10.36
CA LYS A 181 16.14 -2.31 11.20
C LYS A 181 16.98 -1.39 10.32
N VAL A 182 16.85 -0.10 10.53
CA VAL A 182 17.64 0.90 9.82
C VAL A 182 18.95 1.11 10.55
N THR A 183 20.07 1.01 9.82
CA THR A 183 21.43 1.31 10.30
C THR A 183 21.95 2.58 9.63
N GLY A 184 22.87 3.26 10.29
CA GLY A 184 23.35 4.57 9.82
C GLY A 184 22.26 5.62 9.88
N GLY A 185 22.29 6.57 8.93
CA GLY A 185 21.30 7.64 8.83
C GLY A 185 21.62 8.86 9.67
N GLY A 186 20.62 9.72 9.78
CA GLY A 186 20.75 11.01 10.46
C GLY A 186 19.97 11.08 11.77
N SER A 187 19.65 12.31 12.15
CA SER A 187 18.85 12.62 13.33
C SER A 187 17.57 13.40 13.00
N ALA A 188 17.15 13.38 11.71
CA ALA A 188 15.99 14.13 11.29
C ALA A 188 14.72 13.55 11.94
N THR A 189 13.93 14.41 12.57
CA THR A 189 12.60 14.01 13.05
C THR A 189 11.64 13.99 11.85
N PRO A 190 11.02 12.83 11.54
CA PRO A 190 10.02 12.79 10.49
C PRO A 190 8.87 13.77 10.77
N GLY A 191 8.65 14.68 9.82
CA GLY A 191 7.56 15.65 9.86
C GLY A 191 6.27 15.08 9.25
N ASN A 192 5.18 15.87 9.30
CA ASN A 192 3.88 15.52 8.70
C ASN A 192 3.33 14.17 9.17
N SER A 193 3.62 13.78 10.40
CA SER A 193 3.21 12.51 10.97
C SER A 193 1.71 12.49 11.26
N VAL A 194 1.10 11.34 11.03
CA VAL A 194 -0.31 11.05 11.26
C VAL A 194 -0.49 9.86 12.20
N LYS A 195 -1.71 9.69 12.73
CA LYS A 195 -2.10 8.49 13.47
C LYS A 195 -2.93 7.58 12.57
N ILE A 196 -2.70 6.27 12.66
CA ILE A 196 -3.50 5.28 11.95
C ILE A 196 -4.12 4.31 12.98
N PRO A 197 -5.45 4.18 13.01
CA PRO A 197 -6.46 4.91 12.22
C PRO A 197 -6.54 6.41 12.57
N GLY A 198 -7.27 7.16 11.74
CA GLY A 198 -7.54 8.59 11.94
C GLY A 198 -6.85 9.53 10.93
N TYR A 199 -5.95 9.02 10.06
CA TYR A 199 -5.29 9.81 9.02
C TYR A 199 -6.20 10.12 7.82
N VAL A 200 -7.28 9.35 7.66
CA VAL A 200 -8.37 9.56 6.71
C VAL A 200 -9.71 9.29 7.39
N THR A 201 -10.75 9.97 6.93
CA THR A 201 -12.14 9.84 7.39
C THR A 201 -13.03 9.11 6.39
N GLY A 202 -12.49 8.81 5.20
CA GLY A 202 -13.24 8.26 4.09
C GLY A 202 -14.02 9.29 3.26
N LYS A 203 -13.81 10.60 3.53
CA LYS A 203 -14.48 11.72 2.84
C LYS A 203 -13.52 12.63 2.08
N GLU A 204 -12.21 12.38 2.18
CA GLU A 204 -11.19 13.16 1.47
C GLU A 204 -11.40 13.06 -0.04
N PRO A 205 -11.12 14.13 -0.81
CA PRO A 205 -11.27 14.13 -2.27
C PRO A 205 -10.47 13.01 -3.00
N GLY A 206 -9.38 12.54 -2.38
CA GLY A 206 -8.61 11.40 -2.90
C GLY A 206 -9.13 10.03 -2.45
N VAL A 207 -10.21 9.97 -1.64
CA VAL A 207 -10.83 8.73 -1.13
C VAL A 207 -12.26 8.61 -1.63
N LEU A 208 -13.12 9.63 -1.41
CA LEU A 208 -14.48 9.67 -1.93
C LEU A 208 -14.48 10.39 -3.28
N ILE A 209 -14.39 9.62 -4.34
CA ILE A 209 -14.20 10.13 -5.70
C ILE A 209 -14.84 9.21 -6.74
N ASN A 210 -15.53 9.79 -7.73
CA ASN A 210 -15.88 9.08 -8.95
C ASN A 210 -14.74 9.23 -9.95
N ILE A 211 -14.00 8.14 -10.21
CA ILE A 211 -12.86 8.14 -11.13
C ILE A 211 -13.27 7.95 -12.60
N TYR A 212 -14.55 7.80 -12.91
CA TYR A 212 -15.03 7.47 -14.25
C TYR A 212 -15.67 8.68 -14.95
N TYR A 213 -16.77 9.21 -14.42
CA TYR A 213 -17.50 10.30 -15.08
C TYR A 213 -18.20 11.22 -14.06
N PRO A 214 -18.09 12.57 -14.20
CA PRO A 214 -17.14 13.25 -15.12
C PRO A 214 -15.70 12.88 -14.75
N VAL A 215 -14.81 12.79 -15.73
CA VAL A 215 -13.39 12.48 -15.48
C VAL A 215 -12.78 13.55 -14.59
N PRO A 216 -12.19 13.21 -13.44
CA PRO A 216 -11.50 14.17 -12.60
C PRO A 216 -10.35 14.87 -13.35
N THR A 217 -10.18 16.17 -13.13
CA THR A 217 -9.11 16.96 -13.76
C THR A 217 -7.79 16.91 -12.99
N ASN A 218 -7.82 16.44 -11.75
CA ASN A 218 -6.63 16.23 -10.90
C ASN A 218 -6.89 15.10 -9.91
N TYR A 219 -5.79 14.57 -9.37
CA TYR A 219 -5.83 13.61 -8.26
C TYR A 219 -4.64 13.86 -7.34
N THR A 220 -4.88 13.81 -6.04
CA THR A 220 -3.85 13.90 -4.98
C THR A 220 -4.06 12.77 -3.99
N THR A 221 -3.00 12.09 -3.61
CA THR A 221 -3.08 10.96 -2.69
C THR A 221 -3.50 11.42 -1.28
N PRO A 222 -4.41 10.70 -0.60
CA PRO A 222 -4.84 11.04 0.76
C PRO A 222 -3.76 10.76 1.80
N GLY A 223 -4.02 11.11 3.07
CA GLY A 223 -3.21 10.69 4.22
C GLY A 223 -1.96 11.52 4.51
N GLY A 224 -1.98 12.80 4.18
CA GLY A 224 -0.95 13.76 4.56
C GLY A 224 0.18 13.93 3.53
N ALA A 225 1.05 14.90 3.79
CA ALA A 225 2.14 15.26 2.90
C ALA A 225 3.32 14.27 3.01
N LEU A 226 4.09 14.18 1.92
CA LEU A 226 5.31 13.39 1.86
C LEU A 226 6.43 14.00 2.72
N TRP A 227 7.27 13.13 3.26
CA TRP A 227 8.51 13.47 3.95
C TRP A 227 9.68 12.69 3.31
N PRO A 228 10.89 13.28 3.18
CA PRO A 228 11.26 14.66 3.55
C PRO A 228 10.51 15.75 2.77
N THR A 229 10.43 16.93 3.34
CA THR A 229 9.79 18.10 2.68
C THR A 229 10.39 18.33 1.29
N GLY A 230 9.51 18.54 0.31
CA GLY A 230 9.90 18.67 -1.10
C GLY A 230 9.84 17.36 -1.90
N THR A 231 9.65 16.20 -1.25
CA THR A 231 9.35 14.96 -1.95
C THR A 231 8.02 15.09 -2.68
N LYS A 232 7.97 14.61 -3.92
CA LYS A 232 6.77 14.68 -4.78
C LYS A 232 6.16 13.30 -4.98
N GLU A 233 4.87 13.28 -5.24
CA GLU A 233 4.18 12.09 -5.76
C GLU A 233 4.75 11.71 -7.14
N LEU A 234 4.86 10.42 -7.39
CA LEU A 234 5.48 9.88 -8.60
C LEU A 234 4.42 9.47 -9.62
N SER A 235 4.63 9.87 -10.86
CA SER A 235 3.83 9.42 -12.02
C SER A 235 4.42 8.19 -12.72
N VAL A 236 5.58 7.72 -12.28
CA VAL A 236 6.25 6.51 -12.78
C VAL A 236 6.70 5.66 -11.60
N VAL A 237 6.37 4.39 -11.63
CA VAL A 237 6.76 3.42 -10.59
C VAL A 237 7.98 2.65 -11.08
N LYS A 238 9.00 2.55 -10.23
CA LYS A 238 10.11 1.63 -10.42
C LYS A 238 9.69 0.25 -9.91
N THR A 239 9.87 -0.77 -10.72
CA THR A 239 9.56 -2.18 -10.39
C THR A 239 10.83 -3.03 -10.33
N LEU A 240 10.70 -4.25 -9.82
CA LEU A 240 11.74 -5.27 -9.88
C LEU A 240 11.89 -5.80 -11.30
#